data_85d7a94303e574d74627f43fd3f5c59b
#
_entry.id   85d7a94303e574d74627f43fd3f5c59b
#
_cell.length_a   1.000
_cell.length_b   1.000
_cell.length_c   1.000
_cell.angle_alpha   90.00
_cell.angle_beta   90.00
_cell.angle_gamma   90.00
#
_symmetry.space_group_name_H-M   'P 1'
#
loop_
_entity.id
_entity.type
_entity.pdbx_description
1 polymer ?
#
loop_
_entity_poly.entity_id
_entity_poly.type
_entity_poly.pdbx_seq_one_letter_code
_entity_poly.pdbx_strand_id
1 'polypeptide(L)' 'MGKLNRKQKEILEHRLHANIYPQLSDQPYFGNNIKKLKNYKPETWRYRIGNFRLFYEISEDEKIIYIITISTRQSAY' A
#
# COMPACT_ATOMS: atom_id res chain seq x y z
N MET A 1 -4.48 11.71 -14.65
CA MET A 1 -4.32 10.67 -14.28
C MET A 1 -3.41 10.15 -13.22
N GLY A 2 -3.29 9.98 -12.24
CA GLY A 2 -2.52 9.29 -11.24
C GLY A 2 -1.19 9.91 -10.82
N LYS A 3 -0.77 10.94 -11.48
CA LYS A 3 0.47 11.61 -11.09
C LYS A 3 0.22 12.53 -9.91
N LEU A 4 1.07 12.41 -8.91
CA LEU A 4 1.01 13.27 -7.74
C LEU A 4 1.86 14.51 -7.98
N ASN A 5 1.38 15.67 -7.51
CA ASN A 5 2.24 16.84 -7.49
C ASN A 5 3.21 16.69 -6.31
N ARG A 6 4.21 17.61 -6.24
CA ARG A 6 5.23 17.52 -5.20
C ARG A 6 4.64 17.52 -3.80
N LYS A 7 3.69 18.41 -3.54
CA LYS A 7 3.11 18.52 -2.22
C LYS A 7 2.35 17.27 -1.81
N GLN A 8 1.56 16.72 -2.73
CA GLN A 8 0.82 15.48 -2.46
C GLN A 8 1.77 14.32 -2.19
N LYS A 9 2.86 14.27 -2.94
CA LYS A 9 3.87 13.23 -2.78
C LYS A 9 4.52 13.30 -1.41
N GLU A 10 4.86 14.51 -0.97
CA GLU A 10 5.47 14.70 0.35
C GLU A 10 4.53 14.29 1.47
N ILE A 11 3.26 14.65 1.36
CA ILE A 11 2.26 14.29 2.36
C ILE A 11 2.10 12.78 2.41
N LEU A 12 2.01 12.14 1.26
CA LEU A 12 1.86 10.70 1.17
C LEU A 12 3.07 9.98 1.77
N GLU A 13 4.27 10.41 1.42
CA GLU A 13 5.48 9.80 1.95
C GLU A 13 5.56 9.92 3.46
N HIS A 14 5.18 11.08 3.99
CA HIS A 14 5.15 11.28 5.43
C HIS A 14 4.20 10.29 6.11
N ARG A 15 3.01 10.13 5.56
CA ARG A 15 2.03 9.20 6.13
C ARG A 15 2.51 7.75 6.04
N LEU A 16 3.16 7.39 4.94
CA LEU A 16 3.69 6.05 4.77
C LEU A 16 4.71 5.73 5.87
N HIS A 17 5.67 6.64 6.07
CA HIS A 17 6.72 6.39 7.06
C HIS A 17 6.22 6.53 8.49
N ALA A 18 5.33 7.47 8.76
CA ALA A 18 4.88 7.73 10.13
C ALA A 18 3.85 6.72 10.61
N ASN A 19 2.98 6.24 9.73
CA ASN A 19 1.83 5.43 10.17
C ASN A 19 1.70 4.09 9.47
N ILE A 20 1.91 4.07 8.16
CA ILE A 20 1.54 2.90 7.37
C ILE A 20 2.61 1.81 7.41
N TYR A 21 3.85 2.16 7.19
CA TYR A 21 4.93 1.16 7.23
C TYR A 21 5.05 0.51 8.61
N PRO A 22 5.00 1.27 9.73
CA PRO A 22 5.01 0.63 11.03
C PRO A 22 3.82 -0.30 11.25
N GLN A 23 2.63 0.10 10.80
CA GLN A 23 1.44 -0.73 10.92
C GLN A 23 1.60 -2.02 10.11
N LEU A 24 2.09 -1.94 8.89
CA LEU A 24 2.27 -3.11 8.05
C LEU A 24 3.35 -4.03 8.59
N SER A 25 4.41 -3.47 9.19
CA SER A 25 5.45 -4.29 9.81
C SER A 25 4.90 -5.09 10.98
N ASP A 26 3.97 -4.51 11.71
CA ASP A 26 3.36 -5.17 12.86
C ASP A 26 2.29 -6.17 12.42
N GLN A 27 1.40 -5.77 11.52
CA GLN A 27 0.27 -6.58 11.12
C GLN A 27 -0.06 -6.36 9.64
N PRO A 28 0.60 -7.07 8.72
CA PRO A 28 0.36 -6.85 7.28
C PRO A 28 -0.87 -7.55 6.72
N TYR A 29 -1.49 -8.44 7.49
CA TYR A 29 -2.60 -9.24 6.99
C TYR A 29 -3.98 -8.71 7.37
N PHE A 30 -4.07 -7.94 8.43
CA PHE A 30 -5.36 -7.51 8.97
C PHE A 30 -5.40 -6.02 9.22
N GLY A 31 -6.54 -5.42 9.02
CA GLY A 31 -6.77 -4.02 9.28
C GLY A 31 -7.98 -3.54 8.49
N ASN A 32 -8.58 -2.46 8.94
CA ASN A 32 -9.78 -1.93 8.29
C ASN A 32 -9.53 -1.52 6.85
N ASN A 33 -8.31 -1.15 6.53
CA ASN A 33 -7.97 -0.67 5.20
C ASN A 33 -7.20 -1.69 4.37
N ILE A 34 -7.00 -2.89 4.89
CA ILE A 34 -6.21 -3.93 4.23
C ILE A 34 -7.13 -4.98 3.64
N LYS A 35 -6.85 -5.34 2.39
CA LYS A 35 -7.62 -6.38 1.71
C LYS A 35 -6.70 -7.17 0.80
N LYS A 36 -6.86 -8.51 0.84
CA LYS A 36 -6.15 -9.38 -0.07
C LYS A 36 -6.88 -9.38 -1.40
N LEU A 37 -6.16 -9.20 -2.49
CA LEU A 37 -6.73 -9.19 -3.82
C LEU A 37 -6.92 -10.61 -4.33
N LYS A 38 -8.06 -10.85 -4.96
CA LYS A 38 -8.36 -12.17 -5.52
C LYS A 38 -7.73 -12.31 -6.90
N ASN A 39 -7.34 -13.54 -7.22
CA ASN A 39 -6.83 -13.89 -8.56
C ASN A 39 -5.51 -13.23 -8.94
N TYR A 40 -4.76 -12.78 -7.95
CA TYR A 40 -3.42 -12.25 -8.17
C TYR A 40 -2.37 -13.28 -7.78
N LYS A 41 -1.39 -13.50 -8.62
CA LYS A 41 -0.27 -14.36 -8.33
C LYS A 41 1.01 -13.64 -8.72
N PRO A 42 1.95 -13.45 -7.78
CA PRO A 42 1.86 -13.84 -6.37
C PRO A 42 0.75 -13.09 -5.62
N GLU A 43 0.45 -13.55 -4.42
CA GLU A 43 -0.59 -12.92 -3.62
C GLU A 43 -0.28 -11.46 -3.37
N THR A 44 -1.25 -10.62 -3.69
CA THR A 44 -1.10 -9.17 -3.61
C THR A 44 -2.13 -8.60 -2.64
N TRP A 45 -1.69 -7.64 -1.85
CA TRP A 45 -2.52 -7.00 -0.84
C TRP A 45 -2.68 -5.53 -1.15
N ARG A 46 -3.77 -4.96 -0.68
CA ARG A 46 -4.07 -3.53 -0.90
C ARG A 46 -4.27 -2.85 0.45
N TYR A 47 -3.66 -1.67 0.60
CA TYR A 47 -3.92 -0.79 1.73
C TYR A 47 -4.51 0.50 1.20
N ARG A 48 -5.70 0.85 1.70
CA ARG A 48 -6.37 2.08 1.28
C ARG A 48 -5.88 3.24 2.14
N ILE A 49 -5.43 4.31 1.48
CA ILE A 49 -4.93 5.52 2.14
C ILE A 49 -5.67 6.70 1.55
N GLY A 50 -6.81 7.08 2.15
CA GLY A 50 -7.62 8.17 1.60
C GLY A 50 -7.97 7.91 0.15
N ASN A 51 -7.47 8.74 -0.76
CA ASN A 51 -7.70 8.59 -2.19
C ASN A 51 -6.66 7.73 -2.89
N PHE A 52 -5.76 7.12 -2.12
CA PHE A 52 -4.69 6.32 -2.68
C PHE A 52 -4.85 4.87 -2.31
N ARG A 53 -4.21 4.00 -3.09
CA ARG A 53 -4.13 2.58 -2.82
C ARG A 53 -2.68 2.14 -2.92
N LEU A 54 -2.21 1.48 -1.88
CA LEU A 54 -0.88 0.92 -1.82
C LEU A 54 -0.99 -0.57 -2.08
N PHE A 55 -0.28 -1.07 -3.07
CA PHE A 55 -0.26 -2.49 -3.37
C PHE A 55 1.05 -3.08 -2.92
N TYR A 56 0.99 -4.21 -2.25
CA TYR A 56 2.20 -4.83 -1.70
C TYR A 56 2.11 -6.35 -1.69
N GLU A 57 3.27 -6.98 -1.64
CA GLU A 57 3.41 -8.42 -1.48
C GLU A 57 4.17 -8.68 -0.18
N ILE A 58 3.94 -9.83 0.40
CA ILE A 58 4.57 -10.21 1.66
C ILE A 58 5.44 -11.44 1.44
N SER A 59 6.72 -11.33 1.77
CA SER A 59 7.62 -12.46 1.77
C SER A 59 7.75 -12.95 3.21
N GLU A 60 7.10 -14.04 3.53
CA GLU A 60 7.16 -14.58 4.87
C GLU A 60 8.53 -15.17 5.21
N ASP A 61 9.20 -15.72 4.22
CA ASP A 61 10.53 -16.28 4.40
C ASP A 61 11.54 -15.22 4.78
N GLU A 62 11.48 -14.08 4.10
CA GLU A 62 12.42 -12.99 4.33
C GLU A 62 11.91 -12.00 5.37
N LYS A 63 10.64 -12.08 5.70
CA LYS A 63 9.96 -11.13 6.57
C LYS A 63 10.04 -9.70 6.05
N ILE A 64 9.83 -9.58 4.74
CA ILE A 64 9.91 -8.29 4.04
C ILE A 64 8.58 -8.04 3.33
N ILE A 65 8.18 -6.77 3.34
CA ILE A 65 7.01 -6.33 2.60
C ILE A 65 7.52 -5.57 1.38
N TYR A 66 7.16 -6.05 0.20
CA TYR A 66 7.56 -5.42 -1.05
C TYR A 66 6.45 -4.50 -1.54
N ILE A 67 6.76 -3.22 -1.65
CA ILE A 67 5.80 -2.25 -2.17
C ILE A 67 5.84 -2.32 -3.69
N ILE A 68 4.71 -2.67 -4.28
CA ILE A 68 4.62 -2.82 -5.73
C ILE A 68 4.35 -1.48 -6.38
N THR A 69 3.30 -0.82 -5.94
CA THR A 69 2.93 0.45 -6.55
C THR A 69 1.95 1.19 -5.64
N ILE A 70 1.85 2.49 -5.87
CA ILE A 70 0.86 3.34 -5.22
C ILE A 70 0.10 4.04 -6.34
N SER A 71 -1.20 3.97 -6.32
CA SER A 71 -2.01 4.63 -7.34
C SER A 71 -3.14 5.43 -6.71
N THR A 72 -3.64 6.39 -7.45
CA THR A 72 -4.81 7.12 -7.01
C THR A 72 -6.05 6.26 -7.21
N ARG A 73 -7.11 6.60 -6.50
CA ARG A 73 -8.35 5.87 -6.60
C ARG A 73 -8.89 5.86 -8.02
N GLN A 74 -8.72 6.96 -8.75
CA GLN A 74 -9.24 7.12 -10.10
C GLN A 74 -8.45 6.36 -11.15
N SER A 75 -7.18 6.10 -10.89
CA SER A 75 -6.30 5.45 -11.85
C SER A 75 -6.00 4.01 -11.49
N ALA A 76 -6.66 3.46 -10.50
CA ALA A 76 -6.38 2.11 -10.04
C ALA A 76 -6.90 1.02 -10.99
N TYR A 77 -7.77 1.39 -11.89
CA TYR A 77 -8.36 0.43 -12.82
C TYR A 77 -8.41 0.97 -14.23
#